data_2a10f44b621007bb813be108b34d2ba6
#
_entry.id   2a10f44b621007bb813be108b34d2ba6
#
_cell.length_a   1.000
_cell.length_b   1.000
_cell.length_c   1.000
_cell.angle_alpha   90.00
_cell.angle_beta   90.00
_cell.angle_gamma   90.00
#
_symmetry.space_group_name_H-M   'P 1'
#
loop_
_entity.id
_entity.type
_entity.pdbx_description
1 polymer ?
#
loop_
_entity_poly.entity_id
_entity_poly.type
_entity_poly.pdbx_seq_one_letter_code
_entity_poly.pdbx_strand_id
1 'polypeptide(L)'
;SGEHGDGRLRGEFIPKMIGPHNYALIQDLKKVWDPDNIFNPGKIVQTPPMDTYLRYEKDQVTKEFDTILDFSETMGILRTAELCNGSGDCRKSEISGGTMCPSYMATRNEKETTRARANILREMITRSDKANPFAHEEIKEVMDLCLSCKGCKSECPSNVDMGKLKQEWQYQYYKEKGVPFRTWLIGNFSLGMKVASLVPWGYRLVFGNKTLASIAKSIIGFAAKRSMPEISETTWHKWFKNEFKPTVKNPGKAVYIFIDELLNFNEAEIGITTVKLLDKLGYEVKFLPHAESGRSFLSKGLLEEARKLAKKNVSLYKNVVTEDTPLIGVEPSAILTFRDEYPDLLRGEEKDAAKKIAINTFMVEEFLAKELEAGRIDLKLFQDRKALIKLHGHCQQKALSSLVPVKKILTRLGNNQ
;
A
#
# COMPACT_ATOMS: atom_id res chain seq x y z
N SER A 1 -26.54 -31.08 0.78
CA SER A 1 -25.68 -31.29 -0.38
C SER A 1 -24.99 -32.64 -0.25
N GLY A 2 -25.03 -33.49 -1.27
CA GLY A 2 -24.36 -34.80 -1.25
C GLY A 2 -22.89 -34.75 -1.68
N GLU A 3 -22.37 -33.58 -2.06
CA GLU A 3 -21.01 -33.43 -2.59
C GLU A 3 -19.96 -33.08 -1.53
N HIS A 4 -20.37 -32.33 -0.51
CA HIS A 4 -19.49 -31.85 0.54
C HIS A 4 -19.80 -32.55 1.85
N GLY A 5 -18.81 -33.00 2.58
CA GLY A 5 -19.01 -33.62 3.90
C GLY A 5 -19.87 -32.78 4.82
N ASP A 6 -20.72 -33.38 5.63
CA ASP A 6 -21.67 -32.67 6.50
C ASP A 6 -20.97 -31.88 7.62
N GLY A 7 -19.88 -32.43 8.13
CA GLY A 7 -19.05 -31.77 9.12
C GLY A 7 -19.83 -31.32 10.34
N ARG A 8 -19.55 -30.11 10.77
CA ARG A 8 -20.21 -29.43 11.89
C ARG A 8 -21.48 -28.68 11.47
N LEU A 9 -21.49 -28.10 10.30
CA LEU A 9 -22.56 -27.23 9.84
C LEU A 9 -23.86 -27.99 9.58
N ARG A 10 -23.78 -29.19 9.03
CA ARG A 10 -24.95 -30.01 8.64
C ARG A 10 -25.18 -31.24 9.51
N GLY A 11 -24.26 -31.53 10.43
CA GLY A 11 -24.31 -32.73 11.23
C GLY A 11 -25.55 -32.82 12.11
N GLU A 12 -26.11 -31.73 12.60
CA GLU A 12 -27.35 -31.70 13.38
C GLU A 12 -28.57 -32.22 12.60
N PHE A 13 -28.54 -32.17 11.26
CA PHE A 13 -29.64 -32.61 10.40
C PHE A 13 -29.52 -34.08 9.97
N ILE A 14 -28.40 -34.75 10.25
CA ILE A 14 -28.17 -36.13 9.86
C ILE A 14 -29.25 -37.08 10.46
N PRO A 15 -29.61 -36.98 11.77
CA PRO A 15 -30.66 -37.83 12.32
C PRO A 15 -31.99 -37.69 11.59
N LYS A 16 -32.32 -36.45 11.16
CA LYS A 16 -33.55 -36.16 10.42
C LYS A 16 -33.50 -36.74 8.99
N MET A 17 -32.31 -36.77 8.38
CA MET A 17 -32.11 -37.19 7.00
C MET A 17 -32.11 -38.73 6.86
N ILE A 18 -31.42 -39.43 7.76
CA ILE A 18 -31.22 -40.88 7.67
C ILE A 18 -32.12 -41.69 8.62
N GLY A 19 -32.84 -41.01 9.48
CA GLY A 19 -33.68 -41.60 10.51
C GLY A 19 -32.93 -42.05 11.79
N PRO A 20 -33.65 -42.20 12.91
CA PRO A 20 -33.03 -42.48 14.21
C PRO A 20 -32.30 -43.80 14.28
N HIS A 21 -32.80 -44.86 13.62
CA HIS A 21 -32.16 -46.17 13.60
C HIS A 21 -30.78 -46.15 12.95
N ASN A 22 -30.69 -45.60 11.74
CA ASN A 22 -29.40 -45.51 11.02
C ASN A 22 -28.43 -44.56 11.73
N TYR A 23 -28.94 -43.51 12.34
CA TYR A 23 -28.10 -42.58 13.11
C TYR A 23 -27.51 -43.26 14.36
N ALA A 24 -28.28 -44.09 15.06
CA ALA A 24 -27.79 -44.88 16.20
C ALA A 24 -26.62 -45.80 15.76
N LEU A 25 -26.74 -46.49 14.61
CA LEU A 25 -25.67 -47.33 14.10
C LEU A 25 -24.37 -46.53 13.82
N ILE A 26 -24.48 -45.30 13.31
CA ILE A 26 -23.33 -44.42 13.12
C ILE A 26 -22.72 -43.99 14.46
N GLN A 27 -23.55 -43.73 15.48
CA GLN A 27 -23.06 -43.40 16.81
C GLN A 27 -22.33 -44.60 17.45
N ASP A 28 -22.86 -45.83 17.31
CA ASP A 28 -22.20 -47.01 17.78
C ASP A 28 -20.89 -47.28 17.08
N LEU A 29 -20.84 -47.10 15.76
CA LEU A 29 -19.61 -47.20 14.98
C LEU A 29 -18.55 -46.22 15.48
N LYS A 30 -18.93 -44.95 15.70
CA LYS A 30 -18.03 -43.93 16.26
C LYS A 30 -17.50 -44.34 17.62
N LYS A 31 -18.36 -44.84 18.50
CA LYS A 31 -18.00 -45.27 19.85
C LYS A 31 -17.05 -46.46 19.88
N VAL A 32 -17.21 -47.40 18.93
CA VAL A 32 -16.32 -48.59 18.80
C VAL A 32 -14.94 -48.18 18.39
N TRP A 33 -14.82 -47.27 17.41
CA TRP A 33 -13.52 -46.84 16.87
C TRP A 33 -12.84 -45.71 17.67
N ASP A 34 -13.61 -44.92 18.41
CA ASP A 34 -13.12 -43.76 19.17
C ASP A 34 -13.88 -43.65 20.51
N PRO A 35 -13.64 -44.61 21.43
CA PRO A 35 -14.36 -44.68 22.72
C PRO A 35 -14.13 -43.45 23.58
N ASP A 36 -12.96 -42.80 23.47
CA ASP A 36 -12.58 -41.62 24.22
C ASP A 36 -12.98 -40.31 23.51
N ASN A 37 -13.62 -40.38 22.33
CA ASN A 37 -14.08 -39.25 21.54
C ASN A 37 -12.99 -38.20 21.24
N ILE A 38 -11.79 -38.65 20.88
CA ILE A 38 -10.63 -37.84 20.59
C ILE A 38 -10.64 -37.33 19.14
N PHE A 39 -11.11 -38.18 18.19
CA PHE A 39 -11.04 -37.87 16.74
C PHE A 39 -12.25 -37.06 16.28
N ASN A 40 -12.03 -35.76 15.98
CA ASN A 40 -13.07 -34.86 15.48
C ASN A 40 -14.38 -34.88 16.30
N PRO A 41 -14.34 -34.59 17.58
CA PRO A 41 -15.55 -34.59 18.41
C PRO A 41 -16.59 -33.60 17.92
N GLY A 42 -17.87 -33.92 18.01
CA GLY A 42 -18.97 -33.05 17.61
C GLY A 42 -19.08 -32.81 16.09
N LYS A 43 -18.60 -33.76 15.29
CA LYS A 43 -18.77 -33.74 13.82
C LYS A 43 -19.46 -35.04 13.38
N ILE A 44 -20.50 -34.93 12.55
CA ILE A 44 -21.34 -36.04 12.08
C ILE A 44 -22.20 -36.60 13.21
N VAL A 45 -21.55 -37.04 14.30
CA VAL A 45 -22.19 -37.61 15.49
C VAL A 45 -22.13 -36.62 16.64
N GLN A 46 -23.25 -36.49 17.37
CA GLN A 46 -23.37 -35.56 18.50
C GLN A 46 -23.00 -34.13 18.14
N THR A 47 -23.37 -33.72 16.93
CA THR A 47 -23.04 -32.37 16.41
C THR A 47 -23.88 -31.34 17.17
N PRO A 48 -23.26 -30.30 17.71
CA PRO A 48 -23.99 -29.17 18.30
C PRO A 48 -24.81 -28.45 17.23
N PRO A 49 -25.80 -27.63 17.60
CA PRO A 49 -26.56 -26.79 16.69
C PRO A 49 -25.62 -25.96 15.76
N MET A 50 -26.03 -25.75 14.52
CA MET A 50 -25.21 -25.09 13.49
C MET A 50 -24.87 -23.65 13.84
N ASP A 51 -25.62 -23.00 14.68
CA ASP A 51 -25.45 -21.63 15.16
C ASP A 51 -24.56 -21.50 16.41
N THR A 52 -23.94 -22.61 16.86
CA THR A 52 -23.01 -22.60 17.98
C THR A 52 -21.57 -22.44 17.56
N TYR A 53 -20.73 -21.92 18.45
CA TYR A 53 -19.32 -21.67 18.22
C TYR A 53 -19.04 -20.81 16.95
N LEU A 54 -19.95 -19.90 16.65
CA LEU A 54 -19.76 -18.92 15.60
C LEU A 54 -18.72 -17.88 16.03
N ARG A 55 -18.24 -17.12 15.06
CA ARG A 55 -17.32 -15.97 15.30
C ARG A 55 -18.00 -14.92 16.17
N TYR A 56 -19.30 -14.76 16.01
CA TYR A 56 -20.14 -13.82 16.75
C TYR A 56 -21.08 -14.58 17.67
N GLU A 57 -21.31 -14.00 18.82
CA GLU A 57 -22.41 -14.43 19.70
C GLU A 57 -23.70 -13.74 19.26
N LYS A 58 -24.84 -14.36 19.63
CA LYS A 58 -26.14 -13.75 19.38
C LYS A 58 -26.20 -12.39 20.07
N ASP A 59 -26.70 -11.40 19.35
CA ASP A 59 -26.85 -10.01 19.83
C ASP A 59 -25.51 -9.30 20.17
N GLN A 60 -24.38 -9.83 19.74
CA GLN A 60 -23.07 -9.18 19.90
C GLN A 60 -23.02 -7.86 19.16
N VAL A 61 -22.80 -6.77 19.88
CA VAL A 61 -22.62 -5.43 19.33
C VAL A 61 -21.22 -5.32 18.70
N THR A 62 -21.15 -4.89 17.45
CA THR A 62 -19.88 -4.60 16.79
C THR A 62 -19.31 -3.30 17.34
N LYS A 63 -18.07 -3.33 17.83
CA LYS A 63 -17.37 -2.14 18.29
C LYS A 63 -17.08 -1.22 17.10
N GLU A 64 -17.46 0.03 17.19
CA GLU A 64 -17.13 1.09 16.23
C GLU A 64 -15.95 1.91 16.74
N PHE A 65 -15.15 2.39 15.80
CA PHE A 65 -13.96 3.17 16.10
C PHE A 65 -13.90 4.43 15.20
N ASP A 66 -13.54 5.54 15.79
CA ASP A 66 -13.24 6.76 15.04
C ASP A 66 -11.89 6.58 14.34
N THR A 67 -11.93 6.50 13.00
CA THR A 67 -10.78 6.25 12.14
C THR A 67 -10.49 7.44 11.24
N ILE A 68 -9.19 7.69 11.00
CA ILE A 68 -8.77 8.71 10.04
C ILE A 68 -9.04 8.22 8.61
N LEU A 69 -8.66 6.96 8.31
CA LEU A 69 -8.95 6.37 7.02
C LEU A 69 -10.41 5.95 6.92
N ASP A 70 -10.95 6.00 5.72
CA ASP A 70 -12.35 5.65 5.47
C ASP A 70 -12.53 4.14 5.29
N PHE A 71 -13.22 3.52 6.22
CA PHE A 71 -13.62 2.12 6.20
C PHE A 71 -15.13 1.92 5.97
N SER A 72 -15.82 2.95 5.47
CA SER A 72 -17.29 2.91 5.30
C SER A 72 -17.74 1.82 4.32
N GLU A 73 -16.97 1.55 3.27
CA GLU A 73 -17.28 0.50 2.27
C GLU A 73 -17.38 -0.89 2.87
N THR A 74 -16.69 -1.12 4.00
CA THR A 74 -16.69 -2.40 4.72
C THR A 74 -17.38 -2.33 6.08
N MET A 75 -18.11 -1.24 6.36
CA MET A 75 -18.78 -1.02 7.65
C MET A 75 -17.82 -1.02 8.86
N GLY A 76 -16.62 -0.44 8.68
CA GLY A 76 -15.65 -0.22 9.74
C GLY A 76 -14.39 -1.08 9.66
N ILE A 77 -13.40 -0.70 10.47
CA ILE A 77 -12.06 -1.33 10.47
C ILE A 77 -12.10 -2.80 10.88
N LEU A 78 -12.96 -3.18 11.83
CA LEU A 78 -13.14 -4.57 12.26
C LEU A 78 -13.62 -5.42 11.09
N ARG A 79 -14.65 -4.98 10.37
CA ARG A 79 -15.19 -5.69 9.20
C ARG A 79 -14.16 -5.79 8.07
N THR A 80 -13.32 -4.78 7.90
CA THR A 80 -12.20 -4.86 6.94
C THR A 80 -11.19 -5.95 7.31
N ALA A 81 -10.86 -6.10 8.59
CA ALA A 81 -9.99 -7.19 9.05
C ALA A 81 -10.66 -8.57 8.87
N GLU A 82 -11.98 -8.65 8.97
CA GLU A 82 -12.79 -9.87 8.81
C GLU A 82 -12.98 -10.31 7.36
N LEU A 83 -12.61 -9.51 6.37
CA LEU A 83 -12.60 -9.93 4.97
C LEU A 83 -11.72 -11.18 4.76
N CYS A 84 -10.73 -11.40 5.63
CA CYS A 84 -9.88 -12.58 5.53
C CYS A 84 -10.70 -13.88 5.70
N ASN A 85 -10.88 -14.61 4.60
CA ASN A 85 -11.58 -15.91 4.59
C ASN A 85 -10.65 -17.12 4.84
N GLY A 86 -9.33 -16.87 5.05
CA GLY A 86 -8.37 -17.93 5.33
C GLY A 86 -7.83 -18.69 4.10
N SER A 87 -8.08 -18.22 2.86
CA SER A 87 -7.63 -18.88 1.61
C SER A 87 -6.14 -19.27 1.60
N GLY A 88 -5.29 -18.48 2.26
CA GLY A 88 -3.86 -18.80 2.37
C GLY A 88 -3.00 -18.34 1.21
N ASP A 89 -3.54 -17.63 0.21
CA ASP A 89 -2.76 -17.07 -0.91
C ASP A 89 -1.60 -16.17 -0.47
N CYS A 90 -1.67 -15.62 0.74
CA CYS A 90 -0.58 -14.86 1.35
C CYS A 90 0.60 -15.72 1.81
N ARG A 91 0.55 -17.05 1.64
CA ARG A 91 1.64 -18.01 1.90
C ARG A 91 2.41 -18.40 0.64
N LYS A 92 2.39 -17.56 -0.38
CA LYS A 92 3.16 -17.77 -1.61
C LYS A 92 4.66 -17.82 -1.33
N SER A 93 5.35 -18.65 -2.09
CA SER A 93 6.80 -18.64 -2.16
C SER A 93 7.29 -17.62 -3.19
N GLU A 94 8.58 -17.32 -3.17
CA GLU A 94 9.23 -16.49 -4.22
C GLU A 94 9.11 -17.10 -5.61
N ILE A 95 8.97 -18.42 -5.72
CA ILE A 95 8.83 -19.16 -6.96
C ILE A 95 7.43 -18.97 -7.56
N SER A 96 6.41 -18.78 -6.72
CA SER A 96 5.01 -18.65 -7.17
C SER A 96 4.72 -17.35 -7.90
N GLY A 97 5.65 -16.39 -7.91
CA GLY A 97 5.45 -15.06 -8.45
C GLY A 97 4.51 -14.19 -7.62
N GLY A 98 4.22 -12.98 -8.13
CA GLY A 98 3.40 -12.01 -7.40
C GLY A 98 4.20 -11.16 -6.42
N THR A 99 3.48 -10.35 -5.63
CA THR A 99 4.07 -9.40 -4.68
C THR A 99 3.61 -9.63 -3.24
N MET A 100 2.48 -10.32 -3.06
CA MET A 100 1.82 -10.44 -1.75
C MET A 100 2.69 -11.15 -0.72
N CYS A 101 2.81 -10.51 0.44
CA CYS A 101 3.55 -10.92 1.63
C CYS A 101 5.05 -11.20 1.41
N PRO A 102 5.85 -10.18 1.03
CA PRO A 102 7.31 -10.31 0.96
C PRO A 102 7.94 -10.77 2.28
N SER A 103 7.35 -10.38 3.41
CA SER A 103 7.78 -10.81 4.74
C SER A 103 7.65 -12.32 4.92
N TYR A 104 6.53 -12.92 4.50
CA TYR A 104 6.39 -14.38 4.52
C TYR A 104 7.36 -15.05 3.53
N MET A 105 7.51 -14.50 2.32
CA MET A 105 8.46 -15.04 1.35
C MET A 105 9.87 -15.16 1.92
N ALA A 106 10.28 -14.16 2.71
CA ALA A 106 11.60 -14.11 3.33
C ALA A 106 11.75 -14.99 4.58
N THR A 107 10.73 -15.07 5.43
CA THR A 107 10.82 -15.70 6.76
C THR A 107 10.22 -17.11 6.82
N ARG A 108 9.28 -17.43 5.94
CA ARG A 108 8.43 -18.63 5.98
C ARG A 108 7.63 -18.79 7.27
N ASN A 109 7.52 -17.73 8.06
CA ASN A 109 6.79 -17.71 9.31
C ASN A 109 5.34 -17.27 9.07
N GLU A 110 4.37 -18.04 9.53
CA GLU A 110 2.93 -17.76 9.38
C GLU A 110 2.54 -16.40 9.95
N LYS A 111 3.13 -15.96 11.06
CA LYS A 111 2.87 -14.66 11.66
C LYS A 111 3.11 -13.46 10.72
N GLU A 112 3.91 -13.67 9.69
CA GLU A 112 4.28 -12.63 8.72
C GLU A 112 3.34 -12.58 7.50
N THR A 113 2.21 -13.29 7.55
CA THR A 113 1.21 -13.30 6.47
C THR A 113 0.15 -12.21 6.64
N THR A 114 -0.53 -11.85 5.55
CA THR A 114 -1.74 -11.01 5.60
C THR A 114 -2.81 -11.64 6.50
N ARG A 115 -2.98 -12.97 6.41
CA ARG A 115 -3.94 -13.74 7.20
C ARG A 115 -3.68 -13.59 8.70
N ALA A 116 -2.45 -13.80 9.16
CA ALA A 116 -2.10 -13.68 10.56
C ALA A 116 -2.35 -12.26 11.08
N ARG A 117 -1.94 -11.24 10.31
CA ARG A 117 -2.15 -9.83 10.65
C ARG A 117 -3.62 -9.44 10.74
N ALA A 118 -4.43 -9.89 9.79
CA ALA A 118 -5.86 -9.64 9.82
C ALA A 118 -6.53 -10.32 11.01
N ASN A 119 -6.14 -11.57 11.30
CA ASN A 119 -6.72 -12.34 12.39
C ASN A 119 -6.33 -11.79 13.76
N ILE A 120 -5.05 -11.45 14.00
CA ILE A 120 -4.66 -10.87 15.30
C ILE A 120 -5.35 -9.52 15.54
N LEU A 121 -5.42 -8.68 14.50
CA LEU A 121 -6.11 -7.40 14.61
C LEU A 121 -7.59 -7.59 14.94
N ARG A 122 -8.27 -8.50 14.25
CA ARG A 122 -9.67 -8.86 14.53
C ARG A 122 -9.86 -9.34 15.96
N GLU A 123 -9.05 -10.32 16.41
CA GLU A 123 -9.20 -10.90 17.76
C GLU A 123 -8.99 -9.85 18.84
N MET A 124 -7.94 -9.03 18.71
CA MET A 124 -7.65 -8.00 19.70
C MET A 124 -8.73 -6.91 19.73
N ILE A 125 -9.20 -6.45 18.58
CA ILE A 125 -10.28 -5.44 18.53
C ILE A 125 -11.56 -6.00 19.14
N THR A 126 -11.89 -7.26 18.89
CA THR A 126 -13.15 -7.87 19.33
C THR A 126 -13.13 -8.19 20.82
N ARG A 127 -12.04 -8.78 21.32
CA ARG A 127 -11.99 -9.42 22.65
C ARG A 127 -11.22 -8.61 23.71
N SER A 128 -10.59 -7.50 23.33
CA SER A 128 -9.83 -6.71 24.27
C SER A 128 -10.72 -5.99 25.28
N ASP A 129 -10.31 -6.02 26.54
CA ASP A 129 -10.88 -5.22 27.64
C ASP A 129 -10.21 -3.85 27.77
N LYS A 130 -9.16 -3.57 26.99
CA LYS A 130 -8.49 -2.26 26.98
C LYS A 130 -9.40 -1.21 26.37
N ALA A 131 -9.33 0.02 26.89
CA ALA A 131 -10.02 1.17 26.32
C ALA A 131 -9.58 1.42 24.87
N ASN A 132 -8.28 1.24 24.58
CA ASN A 132 -7.75 1.23 23.23
C ASN A 132 -7.30 -0.19 22.85
N PRO A 133 -8.11 -0.95 22.10
CA PRO A 133 -7.77 -2.33 21.72
C PRO A 133 -6.65 -2.44 20.69
N PHE A 134 -6.22 -1.32 20.09
CA PHE A 134 -5.09 -1.28 19.18
C PHE A 134 -3.74 -1.25 19.91
N ALA A 135 -3.71 -0.96 21.23
CA ALA A 135 -2.50 -0.81 22.03
C ALA A 135 -1.97 -2.14 22.60
N HIS A 136 -2.06 -3.22 21.83
CA HIS A 136 -1.50 -4.53 22.16
C HIS A 136 -0.14 -4.73 21.48
N GLU A 137 0.88 -5.16 22.25
CA GLU A 137 2.22 -5.42 21.70
C GLU A 137 2.23 -6.60 20.72
N GLU A 138 1.30 -7.56 20.91
CA GLU A 138 1.13 -8.70 20.00
C GLU A 138 0.75 -8.25 18.58
N ILE A 139 -0.07 -7.19 18.44
CA ILE A 139 -0.37 -6.62 17.12
C ILE A 139 0.89 -6.00 16.53
N LYS A 140 1.64 -5.24 17.33
CA LYS A 140 2.88 -4.59 16.89
C LYS A 140 3.89 -5.62 16.41
N GLU A 141 4.11 -6.70 17.15
CA GLU A 141 5.04 -7.76 16.77
C GLU A 141 4.71 -8.35 15.39
N VAL A 142 3.44 -8.63 15.14
CA VAL A 142 2.96 -9.21 13.87
C VAL A 142 2.98 -8.18 12.72
N MET A 143 2.78 -6.88 13.03
CA MET A 143 2.78 -5.82 12.03
C MET A 143 4.18 -5.33 11.64
N ASP A 144 5.20 -5.59 12.44
CA ASP A 144 6.52 -4.95 12.32
C ASP A 144 7.17 -5.20 10.96
N LEU A 145 7.19 -6.45 10.47
CA LEU A 145 7.76 -6.80 9.17
C LEU A 145 6.85 -6.53 7.97
N CYS A 146 5.63 -6.01 8.18
CA CYS A 146 4.79 -5.62 7.06
C CYS A 146 5.35 -4.38 6.36
N LEU A 147 5.71 -4.50 5.09
CA LEU A 147 6.29 -3.42 4.29
C LEU A 147 5.26 -2.41 3.77
N SER A 148 3.96 -2.63 4.01
CA SER A 148 2.87 -1.84 3.42
C SER A 148 2.97 -1.73 1.89
N CYS A 149 3.42 -2.80 1.24
CA CYS A 149 3.62 -2.87 -0.21
C CYS A 149 2.33 -2.92 -1.02
N LYS A 150 1.18 -3.08 -0.35
CA LYS A 150 -0.18 -3.19 -0.91
C LYS A 150 -0.40 -4.39 -1.85
N GLY A 151 0.55 -5.30 -1.99
CA GLY A 151 0.36 -6.51 -2.79
C GLY A 151 -0.87 -7.34 -2.37
N CYS A 152 -1.25 -7.32 -1.09
CA CYS A 152 -2.46 -7.96 -0.61
C CYS A 152 -3.74 -7.30 -1.15
N LYS A 153 -3.78 -5.99 -1.38
CA LYS A 153 -4.95 -5.30 -1.95
C LYS A 153 -5.33 -5.82 -3.34
N SER A 154 -4.33 -6.16 -4.16
CA SER A 154 -4.55 -6.64 -5.53
C SER A 154 -4.55 -8.16 -5.68
N GLU A 155 -3.80 -8.88 -4.86
CA GLU A 155 -3.59 -10.32 -5.02
C GLU A 155 -4.40 -11.19 -4.03
N CYS A 156 -4.94 -10.61 -2.95
CA CYS A 156 -5.78 -11.35 -2.02
C CYS A 156 -7.18 -11.55 -2.61
N PRO A 157 -7.68 -12.79 -2.73
CA PRO A 157 -9.01 -13.05 -3.28
C PRO A 157 -10.14 -12.43 -2.46
N SER A 158 -9.87 -12.10 -1.20
CA SER A 158 -10.81 -11.41 -0.29
C SER A 158 -10.53 -9.90 -0.14
N ASN A 159 -9.67 -9.32 -0.96
CA ASN A 159 -9.35 -7.89 -0.99
C ASN A 159 -8.93 -7.30 0.37
N VAL A 160 -8.18 -8.05 1.18
CA VAL A 160 -7.68 -7.55 2.47
C VAL A 160 -6.59 -6.53 2.23
N ASP A 161 -6.87 -5.23 2.37
CA ASP A 161 -5.85 -4.17 2.32
C ASP A 161 -5.14 -4.05 3.68
N MET A 162 -4.11 -4.87 3.87
CA MET A 162 -3.30 -4.81 5.08
C MET A 162 -2.48 -3.53 5.19
N GLY A 163 -2.18 -2.87 4.07
CA GLY A 163 -1.50 -1.58 4.07
C GLY A 163 -2.35 -0.51 4.76
N LYS A 164 -3.62 -0.42 4.43
CA LYS A 164 -4.60 0.48 5.03
C LYS A 164 -4.86 0.15 6.51
N LEU A 165 -5.08 -1.14 6.81
CA LEU A 165 -5.26 -1.60 8.19
C LEU A 165 -4.06 -1.29 9.08
N LYS A 166 -2.82 -1.49 8.57
CA LYS A 166 -1.61 -1.18 9.32
C LYS A 166 -1.44 0.31 9.58
N GLN A 167 -1.71 1.16 8.60
CA GLN A 167 -1.62 2.62 8.75
C GLN A 167 -2.57 3.11 9.85
N GLU A 168 -3.81 2.66 9.83
CA GLU A 168 -4.79 3.04 10.86
C GLU A 168 -4.43 2.45 12.23
N TRP A 169 -4.03 1.18 12.29
CA TRP A 169 -3.56 0.56 13.53
C TRP A 169 -2.40 1.35 14.15
N GLN A 170 -1.38 1.73 13.37
CA GLN A 170 -0.24 2.51 13.87
C GLN A 170 -0.69 3.85 14.45
N TYR A 171 -1.60 4.54 13.78
CA TYR A 171 -2.15 5.79 14.25
C TYR A 171 -2.85 5.62 15.62
N GLN A 172 -3.74 4.63 15.73
CA GLN A 172 -4.44 4.33 16.98
C GLN A 172 -3.49 3.89 18.10
N TYR A 173 -2.47 3.10 17.76
CA TYR A 173 -1.43 2.68 18.71
C TYR A 173 -0.65 3.88 19.26
N TYR A 174 -0.28 4.82 18.41
CA TYR A 174 0.49 6.00 18.81
C TYR A 174 -0.33 7.02 19.62
N LYS A 175 -1.63 7.01 19.51
CA LYS A 175 -2.50 7.83 20.41
C LYS A 175 -2.27 7.50 21.88
N GLU A 176 -1.96 6.24 22.21
CA GLU A 176 -1.73 5.82 23.59
C GLU A 176 -0.24 5.77 23.94
N LYS A 177 0.57 5.22 23.06
CA LYS A 177 2.00 4.94 23.33
C LYS A 177 2.92 6.10 22.97
N GLY A 178 2.41 7.14 22.31
CA GLY A 178 3.21 8.20 21.75
C GLY A 178 3.97 7.80 20.47
N VAL A 179 4.43 8.80 19.73
CA VAL A 179 5.18 8.61 18.49
C VAL A 179 6.67 8.48 18.81
N PRO A 180 7.33 7.37 18.49
CA PRO A 180 8.78 7.24 18.69
C PRO A 180 9.55 8.29 17.89
N PHE A 181 10.64 8.83 18.44
CA PHE A 181 11.45 9.85 17.78
C PHE A 181 11.91 9.46 16.38
N ARG A 182 12.37 8.21 16.20
CA ARG A 182 12.74 7.69 14.89
C ARG A 182 11.56 7.70 13.89
N THR A 183 10.37 7.37 14.34
CA THR A 183 9.14 7.40 13.52
C THR A 183 8.83 8.82 13.09
N TRP A 184 8.89 9.77 14.02
CA TRP A 184 8.71 11.20 13.75
C TRP A 184 9.76 11.70 12.74
N LEU A 185 11.03 11.36 12.93
CA LEU A 185 12.12 11.75 12.03
C LEU A 185 11.91 11.24 10.60
N ILE A 186 11.49 9.99 10.45
CA ILE A 186 11.21 9.41 9.12
C ILE A 186 9.98 10.06 8.49
N GLY A 187 8.93 10.33 9.26
CA GLY A 187 7.75 11.06 8.78
C GLY A 187 8.11 12.44 8.24
N ASN A 188 9.00 13.14 8.94
CA ASN A 188 9.48 14.49 8.58
C ASN A 188 10.77 14.46 7.74
N PHE A 189 11.00 13.39 6.99
CA PHE A 189 12.21 13.21 6.18
C PHE A 189 12.49 14.40 5.25
N SER A 190 11.47 14.93 4.60
CA SER A 190 11.60 16.05 3.67
C SER A 190 12.07 17.35 4.34
N LEU A 191 11.64 17.59 5.58
CA LEU A 191 12.16 18.73 6.36
C LEU A 191 13.66 18.59 6.59
N GLY A 192 14.12 17.38 6.93
CA GLY A 192 15.54 17.06 7.06
C GLY A 192 16.31 17.31 5.75
N MET A 193 15.75 16.86 4.62
CA MET A 193 16.35 17.06 3.30
C MET A 193 16.36 18.54 2.87
N LYS A 194 15.29 19.27 3.20
CA LYS A 194 15.22 20.71 2.95
C LYS A 194 16.34 21.45 3.70
N VAL A 195 16.55 21.17 4.97
CA VAL A 195 17.65 21.77 5.75
C VAL A 195 19.00 21.34 5.17
N ALA A 196 19.19 20.08 4.88
CA ALA A 196 20.43 19.54 4.31
C ALA A 196 20.75 20.12 2.92
N SER A 197 19.73 20.44 2.12
CA SER A 197 19.90 21.08 0.80
C SER A 197 20.36 22.54 0.86
N LEU A 198 20.27 23.19 2.01
CA LEU A 198 20.86 24.52 2.22
C LEU A 198 22.37 24.44 2.41
N VAL A 199 22.89 23.32 2.94
CA VAL A 199 24.32 23.10 3.23
C VAL A 199 24.74 21.69 2.72
N PRO A 200 24.70 21.43 1.41
CA PRO A 200 24.94 20.09 0.86
C PRO A 200 26.34 19.55 1.19
N TRP A 201 27.34 20.42 1.22
CA TRP A 201 28.70 20.03 1.58
C TRP A 201 28.80 19.48 3.04
N GLY A 202 28.06 20.07 3.98
CA GLY A 202 28.02 19.61 5.37
C GLY A 202 27.38 18.23 5.48
N TYR A 203 26.27 18.00 4.77
CA TYR A 203 25.64 16.68 4.69
C TYR A 203 26.62 15.63 4.12
N ARG A 204 27.29 15.95 3.00
CA ARG A 204 28.30 15.06 2.37
C ARG A 204 29.48 14.80 3.28
N LEU A 205 29.95 15.80 4.06
CA LEU A 205 31.02 15.61 5.03
C LEU A 205 30.64 14.56 6.11
N VAL A 206 29.42 14.67 6.67
CA VAL A 206 28.94 13.76 7.72
C VAL A 206 28.68 12.37 7.16
N PHE A 207 27.91 12.24 6.11
CA PHE A 207 27.46 10.96 5.58
C PHE A 207 28.43 10.33 4.56
N GLY A 208 29.36 11.08 4.01
CA GLY A 208 30.47 10.58 3.20
C GLY A 208 31.61 9.98 4.04
N ASN A 209 31.77 10.40 5.30
CA ASN A 209 32.74 9.81 6.22
C ASN A 209 32.13 8.63 6.97
N LYS A 210 32.71 7.43 6.84
CA LYS A 210 32.17 6.18 7.44
C LYS A 210 31.99 6.27 8.97
N THR A 211 32.92 6.89 9.68
CA THR A 211 32.89 7.02 11.15
C THR A 211 31.80 8.01 11.59
N LEU A 212 31.77 9.21 11.02
CA LEU A 212 30.77 10.22 11.32
C LEU A 212 29.37 9.73 10.96
N ALA A 213 29.21 9.10 9.79
CA ALA A 213 27.96 8.50 9.37
C ALA A 213 27.49 7.39 10.33
N SER A 214 28.40 6.54 10.84
CA SER A 214 28.05 5.49 11.80
C SER A 214 27.54 6.09 13.12
N ILE A 215 28.20 7.10 13.64
CA ILE A 215 27.81 7.81 14.87
C ILE A 215 26.43 8.47 14.66
N ALA A 216 26.26 9.26 13.61
CA ALA A 216 25.01 9.93 13.30
C ALA A 216 23.85 8.92 13.15
N LYS A 217 24.06 7.83 12.43
CA LYS A 217 23.06 6.76 12.25
C LYS A 217 22.71 6.06 13.57
N SER A 218 23.67 5.82 14.43
CA SER A 218 23.42 5.24 15.77
C SER A 218 22.53 6.13 16.62
N ILE A 219 22.75 7.46 16.62
CA ILE A 219 21.96 8.42 17.39
C ILE A 219 20.50 8.42 16.91
N ILE A 220 20.27 8.35 15.61
CA ILE A 220 18.91 8.38 15.02
C ILE A 220 18.29 6.99 14.89
N GLY A 221 18.98 5.93 15.33
CA GLY A 221 18.48 4.55 15.33
C GLY A 221 18.45 3.90 13.94
N PHE A 222 19.32 4.31 13.01
CA PHE A 222 19.47 3.66 11.69
C PHE A 222 20.59 2.62 11.70
N ALA A 223 20.46 1.60 10.85
CA ALA A 223 21.48 0.55 10.73
C ALA A 223 22.81 1.13 10.23
N ALA A 224 23.89 0.86 10.93
CA ALA A 224 25.22 1.41 10.64
C ALA A 224 25.71 1.06 9.22
N LYS A 225 25.40 -0.14 8.72
CA LYS A 225 25.79 -0.63 7.39
C LYS A 225 24.99 -0.01 6.23
N ARG A 226 23.86 0.66 6.48
CA ARG A 226 23.02 1.23 5.42
C ARG A 226 23.54 2.59 5.00
N SER A 227 23.66 2.85 3.69
CA SER A 227 23.92 4.20 3.17
C SER A 227 22.72 5.12 3.44
N MET A 228 22.98 6.40 3.60
CA MET A 228 21.93 7.44 3.59
C MET A 228 21.72 7.91 2.16
N PRO A 229 20.50 8.37 1.80
CA PRO A 229 20.23 8.93 0.50
C PRO A 229 21.16 10.11 0.21
N GLU A 230 21.70 10.19 -0.99
CA GLU A 230 22.49 11.32 -1.42
C GLU A 230 21.62 12.56 -1.66
N ILE A 231 22.19 13.75 -1.56
CA ILE A 231 21.50 15.01 -1.87
C ILE A 231 21.95 15.48 -3.24
N SER A 232 20.99 15.82 -4.08
CA SER A 232 21.22 16.43 -5.40
C SER A 232 21.98 17.76 -5.27
N GLU A 233 22.76 18.13 -6.27
CA GLU A 233 23.50 19.40 -6.29
C GLU A 233 22.58 20.60 -6.31
N THR A 234 21.48 20.49 -7.03
CA THR A 234 20.38 21.46 -7.03
C THR A 234 19.07 20.75 -6.76
N THR A 235 18.13 21.43 -6.13
CA THR A 235 16.77 20.89 -5.99
C THR A 235 16.04 21.02 -7.33
N TRP A 236 15.13 20.07 -7.61
CA TRP A 236 14.33 20.13 -8.83
C TRP A 236 13.54 21.44 -8.93
N HIS A 237 12.94 21.92 -7.83
CA HIS A 237 12.20 23.19 -7.80
C HIS A 237 13.08 24.40 -8.19
N LYS A 238 14.33 24.43 -7.71
CA LYS A 238 15.27 25.51 -8.06
C LYS A 238 15.63 25.46 -9.54
N TRP A 239 15.92 24.26 -10.07
CA TRP A 239 16.19 24.06 -11.47
C TRP A 239 15.01 24.47 -12.36
N PHE A 240 13.79 24.01 -12.05
CA PHE A 240 12.60 24.31 -12.85
C PHE A 240 12.31 25.81 -12.91
N LYS A 241 12.48 26.52 -11.80
CA LYS A 241 12.24 27.96 -11.73
C LYS A 241 13.30 28.79 -12.49
N ASN A 242 14.57 28.41 -12.39
CA ASN A 242 15.68 29.27 -12.82
C ASN A 242 16.29 28.86 -14.17
N GLU A 243 16.21 27.58 -14.52
CA GLU A 243 16.96 27.03 -15.66
C GLU A 243 16.05 26.46 -16.74
N PHE A 244 14.86 25.90 -16.37
CA PHE A 244 13.98 25.32 -17.37
C PHE A 244 13.37 26.39 -18.26
N LYS A 245 13.56 26.19 -19.58
CA LYS A 245 12.94 27.01 -20.63
C LYS A 245 12.27 26.05 -21.63
N PRO A 246 10.94 26.17 -21.81
CA PRO A 246 10.22 25.35 -22.78
C PRO A 246 10.83 25.53 -24.18
N THR A 247 11.03 24.43 -24.87
CA THR A 247 11.58 24.44 -26.26
C THR A 247 10.49 24.43 -27.30
N VAL A 248 9.29 23.96 -26.95
CA VAL A 248 8.16 23.86 -27.87
C VAL A 248 7.39 25.17 -27.93
N LYS A 249 7.29 25.76 -29.14
CA LYS A 249 6.60 27.04 -29.36
C LYS A 249 5.06 26.89 -29.33
N ASN A 250 4.54 25.78 -29.85
CA ASN A 250 3.11 25.50 -29.92
C ASN A 250 2.87 24.10 -29.30
N PRO A 251 2.74 23.99 -27.99
CA PRO A 251 2.49 22.71 -27.32
C PRO A 251 1.10 22.19 -27.66
N GLY A 252 1.00 20.87 -27.87
CA GLY A 252 -0.27 20.22 -28.20
C GLY A 252 -1.17 20.03 -26.99
N LYS A 253 -0.63 19.54 -25.87
CA LYS A 253 -1.38 19.22 -24.66
C LYS A 253 -0.58 19.66 -23.43
N ALA A 254 -1.27 20.18 -22.43
CA ALA A 254 -0.67 20.53 -21.16
C ALA A 254 -0.72 19.35 -20.20
N VAL A 255 0.32 19.20 -19.37
CA VAL A 255 0.38 18.23 -18.29
C VAL A 255 0.87 18.89 -17.02
N TYR A 256 0.26 18.57 -15.88
CA TYR A 256 0.78 18.96 -14.58
C TYR A 256 1.77 17.90 -14.09
N ILE A 257 2.96 18.33 -13.65
CA ILE A 257 3.92 17.41 -13.06
C ILE A 257 3.88 17.52 -11.53
N PHE A 258 3.79 16.36 -10.86
CA PHE A 258 3.93 16.21 -9.41
C PHE A 258 5.36 15.76 -9.11
N ILE A 259 6.07 16.56 -8.34
CA ILE A 259 7.45 16.28 -7.93
C ILE A 259 7.47 15.99 -6.43
N ASP A 260 7.59 14.74 -6.10
CA ASP A 260 7.68 14.32 -4.71
C ASP A 260 8.99 14.74 -4.03
N GLU A 261 9.03 14.53 -2.73
CA GLU A 261 10.14 14.94 -1.88
C GLU A 261 11.48 14.29 -2.26
N LEU A 262 11.48 13.05 -2.77
CA LEU A 262 12.70 12.36 -3.19
C LEU A 262 13.22 12.93 -4.52
N LEU A 263 12.35 13.12 -5.49
CA LEU A 263 12.71 13.75 -6.77
C LEU A 263 13.17 15.19 -6.58
N ASN A 264 12.61 15.91 -5.60
CA ASN A 264 13.03 17.29 -5.38
C ASN A 264 14.43 17.40 -4.77
N PHE A 265 14.77 16.53 -3.79
CA PHE A 265 15.98 16.69 -2.99
C PHE A 265 17.10 15.70 -3.29
N ASN A 266 16.76 14.47 -3.69
CA ASN A 266 17.71 13.37 -3.78
C ASN A 266 17.95 12.90 -5.21
N GLU A 267 16.92 12.89 -6.04
CA GLU A 267 16.96 12.35 -7.41
C GLU A 267 16.47 13.40 -8.45
N ALA A 268 16.88 14.66 -8.27
CA ALA A 268 16.42 15.77 -9.10
C ALA A 268 16.66 15.54 -10.60
N GLU A 269 17.75 14.87 -10.98
CA GLU A 269 18.08 14.54 -12.36
C GLU A 269 17.01 13.69 -13.06
N ILE A 270 16.36 12.80 -12.34
CA ILE A 270 15.26 11.97 -12.89
C ILE A 270 14.07 12.87 -13.24
N GLY A 271 13.68 13.75 -12.32
CA GLY A 271 12.61 14.72 -12.55
C GLY A 271 12.94 15.73 -13.66
N ILE A 272 14.19 16.20 -13.72
CA ILE A 272 14.70 17.09 -14.77
C ILE A 272 14.61 16.40 -16.14
N THR A 273 15.08 15.16 -16.23
CA THR A 273 15.06 14.38 -17.45
C THR A 273 13.62 14.10 -17.92
N THR A 274 12.71 13.84 -16.98
CA THR A 274 11.29 13.64 -17.28
C THR A 274 10.68 14.91 -17.90
N VAL A 275 10.93 16.09 -17.33
CA VAL A 275 10.43 17.36 -17.88
C VAL A 275 11.00 17.60 -19.29
N LYS A 276 12.31 17.42 -19.47
CA LYS A 276 12.96 17.57 -20.78
C LYS A 276 12.41 16.59 -21.82
N LEU A 277 12.09 15.37 -21.41
CA LEU A 277 11.47 14.38 -22.30
C LEU A 277 10.05 14.84 -22.72
N LEU A 278 9.21 15.22 -21.76
CA LEU A 278 7.84 15.67 -22.05
C LEU A 278 7.84 16.92 -22.94
N ASP A 279 8.71 17.89 -22.67
CA ASP A 279 8.87 19.09 -23.50
C ASP A 279 9.29 18.71 -24.94
N LYS A 280 10.29 17.83 -25.11
CA LYS A 280 10.71 17.36 -26.45
C LYS A 280 9.60 16.58 -27.19
N LEU A 281 8.72 15.92 -26.46
CA LEU A 281 7.56 15.23 -27.02
C LEU A 281 6.40 16.17 -27.38
N GLY A 282 6.54 17.47 -27.12
CA GLY A 282 5.55 18.48 -27.51
C GLY A 282 4.51 18.81 -26.43
N TYR A 283 4.72 18.40 -25.20
CA TYR A 283 3.82 18.71 -24.09
C TYR A 283 4.19 20.02 -23.38
N GLU A 284 3.18 20.81 -22.99
CA GLU A 284 3.36 21.94 -22.08
C GLU A 284 3.44 21.42 -20.65
N VAL A 285 4.64 21.44 -20.06
CA VAL A 285 4.83 20.98 -18.68
C VAL A 285 4.52 22.11 -17.71
N LYS A 286 3.44 21.95 -16.94
CA LYS A 286 3.01 22.89 -15.90
C LYS A 286 3.37 22.36 -14.51
N PHE A 287 3.82 23.27 -13.67
CA PHE A 287 4.11 22.99 -12.27
C PHE A 287 3.34 23.96 -11.36
N LEU A 288 2.71 23.43 -10.34
CA LEU A 288 2.12 24.21 -9.24
C LEU A 288 2.90 23.93 -7.96
N PRO A 289 3.21 24.95 -7.14
CA PRO A 289 3.84 24.76 -5.84
C PRO A 289 2.92 23.97 -4.89
N HIS A 290 3.04 22.66 -4.97
CA HIS A 290 2.22 21.71 -4.19
C HIS A 290 2.88 21.34 -2.86
N ALA A 291 2.11 20.73 -1.95
CA ALA A 291 2.63 20.11 -0.75
C ALA A 291 3.27 18.75 -1.07
N GLU A 292 4.02 18.21 -0.13
CA GLU A 292 4.59 16.86 -0.25
C GLU A 292 3.51 15.79 -0.47
N SER A 293 3.94 14.61 -0.93
CA SER A 293 3.02 13.49 -1.19
C SER A 293 2.30 12.99 0.07
N GLY A 294 2.91 13.18 1.25
CA GLY A 294 2.46 12.58 2.50
C GLY A 294 2.82 11.10 2.65
N ARG A 295 3.56 10.51 1.68
CA ARG A 295 3.94 9.10 1.70
C ARG A 295 4.74 8.72 2.94
N SER A 296 5.67 9.57 3.36
CA SER A 296 6.47 9.38 4.58
C SER A 296 5.59 9.24 5.82
N PHE A 297 4.62 10.14 5.98
CA PHE A 297 3.68 10.15 7.09
C PHE A 297 2.76 8.92 7.06
N LEU A 298 2.18 8.60 5.90
CA LEU A 298 1.34 7.41 5.70
C LEU A 298 2.08 6.12 6.09
N SER A 299 3.33 5.97 5.66
CA SER A 299 4.14 4.78 5.96
C SER A 299 4.45 4.61 7.45
N LYS A 300 4.26 5.65 8.25
CA LYS A 300 4.54 5.71 9.68
C LYS A 300 3.31 5.87 10.57
N GLY A 301 2.10 5.80 9.98
CA GLY A 301 0.87 5.96 10.73
C GLY A 301 0.62 7.37 11.28
N LEU A 302 1.31 8.38 10.73
CA LEU A 302 1.12 9.79 11.09
C LEU A 302 0.00 10.38 10.20
N LEU A 303 -1.21 9.85 10.38
CA LEU A 303 -2.31 10.05 9.44
C LEU A 303 -2.88 11.47 9.44
N GLU A 304 -2.81 12.20 10.55
CA GLU A 304 -3.28 13.58 10.60
C GLU A 304 -2.44 14.51 9.72
N GLU A 305 -1.11 14.34 9.75
CA GLU A 305 -0.18 15.07 8.91
C GLU A 305 -0.41 14.73 7.43
N ALA A 306 -0.54 13.43 7.13
CA ALA A 306 -0.86 12.98 5.78
C ALA A 306 -2.18 13.58 5.27
N ARG A 307 -3.23 13.62 6.11
CA ARG A 307 -4.52 14.23 5.77
C ARG A 307 -4.42 15.73 5.49
N LYS A 308 -3.62 16.46 6.28
CA LYS A 308 -3.37 17.89 6.03
C LYS A 308 -2.73 18.14 4.67
N LEU A 309 -1.76 17.29 4.28
CA LEU A 309 -1.10 17.38 2.97
C LEU A 309 -2.04 17.00 1.84
N ALA A 310 -2.83 15.93 2.02
CA ALA A 310 -3.85 15.52 1.05
C ALA A 310 -4.86 16.65 0.78
N LYS A 311 -5.37 17.31 1.83
CA LYS A 311 -6.27 18.47 1.69
C LYS A 311 -5.65 19.60 0.88
N LYS A 312 -4.40 19.96 1.15
CA LYS A 312 -3.68 21.02 0.43
C LYS A 312 -3.54 20.65 -1.05
N ASN A 313 -3.10 19.43 -1.35
CA ASN A 313 -2.89 18.98 -2.72
C ASN A 313 -4.22 18.87 -3.48
N VAL A 314 -5.26 18.31 -2.88
CA VAL A 314 -6.58 18.21 -3.51
C VAL A 314 -7.16 19.60 -3.77
N SER A 315 -7.07 20.54 -2.82
CA SER A 315 -7.51 21.92 -3.01
C SER A 315 -6.79 22.62 -4.16
N LEU A 316 -5.48 22.37 -4.32
CA LEU A 316 -4.66 22.94 -5.38
C LEU A 316 -5.03 22.40 -6.76
N TYR A 317 -5.25 21.09 -6.86
CA TYR A 317 -5.41 20.41 -8.15
C TYR A 317 -6.87 20.23 -8.61
N LYS A 318 -7.87 20.36 -7.74
CA LYS A 318 -9.28 20.04 -8.03
C LYS A 318 -9.91 20.75 -9.23
N ASN A 319 -9.41 21.96 -9.57
CA ASN A 319 -9.94 22.79 -10.65
C ASN A 319 -9.08 22.79 -11.91
N VAL A 320 -7.89 22.15 -11.87
CA VAL A 320 -6.91 22.22 -12.96
C VAL A 320 -6.57 20.85 -13.54
N VAL A 321 -6.74 19.78 -12.77
CA VAL A 321 -6.52 18.41 -13.23
C VAL A 321 -7.78 17.88 -13.87
N THR A 322 -7.71 17.63 -15.17
CA THR A 322 -8.79 17.13 -16.03
C THR A 322 -8.26 16.05 -16.97
N GLU A 323 -9.11 15.48 -17.81
CA GLU A 323 -8.66 14.54 -18.85
C GLU A 323 -7.68 15.19 -19.84
N ASP A 324 -7.90 16.48 -20.16
CA ASP A 324 -7.05 17.25 -21.08
C ASP A 324 -5.76 17.75 -20.43
N THR A 325 -5.76 17.91 -19.12
CA THR A 325 -4.63 18.40 -18.32
C THR A 325 -4.33 17.48 -17.14
N PRO A 326 -3.86 16.24 -17.41
CA PRO A 326 -3.65 15.24 -16.38
C PRO A 326 -2.50 15.60 -15.43
N LEU A 327 -2.54 15.03 -14.23
CA LEU A 327 -1.45 15.06 -13.25
C LEU A 327 -0.55 13.86 -13.47
N ILE A 328 0.76 14.10 -13.62
CA ILE A 328 1.74 13.07 -13.89
C ILE A 328 2.80 13.06 -12.79
N GLY A 329 3.19 11.89 -12.32
CA GLY A 329 4.30 11.73 -11.37
C GLY A 329 5.23 10.60 -11.78
N VAL A 330 6.44 10.63 -11.24
CA VAL A 330 7.51 9.68 -11.58
C VAL A 330 7.62 8.59 -10.50
N GLU A 331 7.60 8.98 -9.22
CA GLU A 331 7.74 8.03 -8.10
C GLU A 331 6.39 7.36 -7.81
N PRO A 332 6.27 6.01 -8.02
CA PRO A 332 4.98 5.34 -7.95
C PRO A 332 4.28 5.46 -6.60
N SER A 333 5.00 5.37 -5.49
CA SER A 333 4.37 5.41 -4.17
C SER A 333 3.85 6.80 -3.80
N ALA A 334 4.42 7.85 -4.39
CA ALA A 334 3.99 9.23 -4.19
C ALA A 334 2.80 9.58 -5.08
N ILE A 335 2.88 9.34 -6.38
CA ILE A 335 1.79 9.71 -7.29
C ILE A 335 0.55 8.84 -7.11
N LEU A 336 0.72 7.55 -6.84
CA LEU A 336 -0.41 6.64 -6.61
C LEU A 336 -1.14 6.92 -5.29
N THR A 337 -0.57 7.72 -4.38
CA THR A 337 -1.28 8.21 -3.18
C THR A 337 -2.53 9.01 -3.55
N PHE A 338 -2.50 9.77 -4.66
CA PHE A 338 -3.69 10.47 -5.18
C PHE A 338 -4.82 9.53 -5.59
N ARG A 339 -4.47 8.32 -6.07
CA ARG A 339 -5.44 7.32 -6.54
C ARG A 339 -5.97 6.44 -5.42
N ASP A 340 -5.22 6.25 -4.35
CA ASP A 340 -5.49 5.26 -3.31
C ASP A 340 -5.78 5.91 -1.95
N GLU A 341 -4.79 6.53 -1.30
CA GLU A 341 -4.95 6.98 0.08
C GLU A 341 -5.66 8.34 0.22
N TYR A 342 -5.55 9.25 -0.74
CA TYR A 342 -6.21 10.56 -0.61
C TYR A 342 -7.73 10.47 -0.53
N PRO A 343 -8.42 9.64 -1.37
CA PRO A 343 -9.85 9.41 -1.18
C PRO A 343 -10.22 8.82 0.18
N ASP A 344 -9.32 8.01 0.76
CA ASP A 344 -9.54 7.40 2.08
C ASP A 344 -9.27 8.36 3.26
N LEU A 345 -8.36 9.32 3.09
CA LEU A 345 -8.04 10.34 4.10
C LEU A 345 -9.10 11.44 4.21
N LEU A 346 -9.88 11.65 3.14
CA LEU A 346 -10.78 12.79 2.99
C LEU A 346 -12.25 12.37 3.13
N ARG A 347 -13.13 13.35 3.35
CA ARG A 347 -14.56 13.14 3.52
C ARG A 347 -15.35 14.17 2.71
N GLY A 348 -16.62 13.87 2.42
CA GLY A 348 -17.54 14.78 1.73
C GLY A 348 -16.97 15.31 0.41
N GLU A 349 -17.16 16.59 0.14
CA GLU A 349 -16.72 17.25 -1.10
C GLU A 349 -15.21 17.12 -1.37
N GLU A 350 -14.36 17.09 -0.32
CA GLU A 350 -12.93 16.90 -0.48
C GLU A 350 -12.61 15.48 -1.01
N LYS A 351 -13.34 14.46 -0.55
CA LYS A 351 -13.23 13.08 -1.05
C LYS A 351 -13.66 12.99 -2.51
N ASP A 352 -14.75 13.64 -2.88
CA ASP A 352 -15.26 13.64 -4.26
C ASP A 352 -14.27 14.33 -5.21
N ALA A 353 -13.69 15.44 -4.76
CA ALA A 353 -12.62 16.12 -5.50
C ALA A 353 -11.38 15.22 -5.66
N ALA A 354 -10.96 14.51 -4.58
CA ALA A 354 -9.85 13.57 -4.64
C ALA A 354 -10.12 12.44 -5.65
N LYS A 355 -11.33 11.88 -5.68
CA LYS A 355 -11.73 10.85 -6.66
C LYS A 355 -11.68 11.35 -8.10
N LYS A 356 -12.09 12.60 -8.37
CA LYS A 356 -11.97 13.22 -9.69
C LYS A 356 -10.54 13.41 -10.13
N ILE A 357 -9.66 13.85 -9.23
CA ILE A 357 -8.22 13.98 -9.50
C ILE A 357 -7.62 12.59 -9.76
N ALA A 358 -7.98 11.59 -8.96
CA ALA A 358 -7.46 10.23 -9.05
C ALA A 358 -7.61 9.61 -10.46
N ILE A 359 -8.75 9.85 -11.11
CA ILE A 359 -9.04 9.34 -12.47
C ILE A 359 -8.07 9.94 -13.51
N ASN A 360 -7.64 11.17 -13.31
CA ASN A 360 -6.75 11.91 -14.22
C ASN A 360 -5.31 12.00 -13.71
N THR A 361 -4.93 11.11 -12.78
CA THR A 361 -3.58 11.02 -12.22
C THR A 361 -2.87 9.77 -12.74
N PHE A 362 -1.69 9.92 -13.30
CA PHE A 362 -0.93 8.86 -13.95
C PHE A 362 0.52 8.84 -13.51
N MET A 363 1.12 7.67 -13.47
CA MET A 363 2.57 7.57 -13.57
C MET A 363 3.02 8.01 -14.97
N VAL A 364 4.23 8.51 -15.09
CA VAL A 364 4.76 9.00 -16.38
C VAL A 364 4.68 7.92 -17.47
N GLU A 365 4.98 6.69 -17.15
CA GLU A 365 4.91 5.57 -18.09
C GLU A 365 3.49 5.19 -18.48
N GLU A 366 2.50 5.34 -17.58
CA GLU A 366 1.08 5.13 -17.94
C GLU A 366 0.63 6.21 -18.94
N PHE A 367 1.00 7.45 -18.66
CA PHE A 367 0.69 8.56 -19.55
C PHE A 367 1.34 8.36 -20.94
N LEU A 368 2.63 8.09 -20.98
CA LEU A 368 3.34 7.89 -22.25
C LEU A 368 2.80 6.68 -23.03
N ALA A 369 2.43 5.59 -22.37
CA ALA A 369 1.81 4.44 -23.02
C ALA A 369 0.46 4.78 -23.65
N LYS A 370 -0.38 5.55 -22.94
CA LYS A 370 -1.68 6.05 -23.43
C LYS A 370 -1.50 6.97 -24.65
N GLU A 371 -0.54 7.87 -24.58
CA GLU A 371 -0.25 8.82 -25.68
C GLU A 371 0.35 8.10 -26.91
N LEU A 372 1.18 7.08 -26.68
CA LEU A 372 1.73 6.23 -27.74
C LEU A 372 0.64 5.41 -28.44
N GLU A 373 -0.32 4.83 -27.69
CA GLU A 373 -1.45 4.11 -28.25
C GLU A 373 -2.36 5.01 -29.09
N ALA A 374 -2.54 6.23 -28.66
CA ALA A 374 -3.31 7.23 -29.35
C ALA A 374 -2.60 7.86 -30.58
N GLY A 375 -1.36 7.40 -30.87
CA GLY A 375 -0.57 7.90 -32.00
C GLY A 375 -0.09 9.34 -31.85
N ARG A 376 -0.08 9.88 -30.62
CA ARG A 376 0.37 11.26 -30.35
C ARG A 376 1.87 11.40 -30.07
N ILE A 377 2.58 10.30 -29.94
CA ILE A 377 4.04 10.26 -29.82
C ILE A 377 4.65 9.82 -31.15
N ASP A 378 5.49 10.66 -31.76
CA ASP A 378 6.24 10.29 -32.96
C ASP A 378 7.42 9.38 -32.58
N LEU A 379 7.36 8.12 -33.01
CA LEU A 379 8.41 7.13 -32.76
C LEU A 379 9.75 7.50 -33.41
N LYS A 380 9.76 8.35 -34.44
CA LYS A 380 11.00 8.82 -35.10
C LYS A 380 11.86 9.70 -34.20
N LEU A 381 11.30 10.20 -33.09
CA LEU A 381 12.04 10.96 -32.09
C LEU A 381 12.95 10.07 -31.23
N PHE A 382 12.79 8.75 -31.28
CA PHE A 382 13.55 7.80 -30.51
C PHE A 382 14.54 7.05 -31.40
N GLN A 383 15.75 6.89 -30.89
CA GLN A 383 16.77 6.09 -31.59
C GLN A 383 16.55 4.61 -31.31
N ASP A 384 16.68 3.78 -32.34
CA ASP A 384 16.72 2.33 -32.18
C ASP A 384 17.99 1.92 -31.44
N ARG A 385 17.80 1.40 -30.25
CA ARG A 385 18.88 0.88 -29.42
C ARG A 385 18.50 -0.52 -28.95
N LYS A 386 19.01 -1.54 -29.64
CA LYS A 386 18.82 -2.94 -29.22
C LYS A 386 19.54 -3.17 -27.89
N ALA A 387 18.79 -3.30 -26.80
CA ALA A 387 19.34 -3.57 -25.48
C ALA A 387 18.47 -4.59 -24.75
N LEU A 388 19.10 -5.46 -23.95
CA LEU A 388 18.40 -6.31 -23.00
C LEU A 388 18.10 -5.50 -21.74
N ILE A 389 16.82 -5.26 -21.45
CA ILE A 389 16.38 -4.52 -20.29
C ILE A 389 15.80 -5.45 -19.24
N LYS A 390 16.38 -5.45 -18.04
CA LYS A 390 15.82 -6.15 -16.87
C LYS A 390 14.94 -5.19 -16.09
N LEU A 391 13.63 -5.47 -16.06
CA LEU A 391 12.65 -4.65 -15.36
C LEU A 391 12.34 -5.21 -13.96
N HIS A 392 12.59 -4.41 -12.94
CA HIS A 392 12.10 -4.66 -11.59
C HIS A 392 11.03 -3.63 -11.22
N GLY A 393 9.77 -4.04 -11.24
CA GLY A 393 8.65 -3.13 -10.97
C GLY A 393 8.51 -2.77 -9.50
N HIS A 394 8.15 -1.51 -9.23
CA HIS A 394 7.86 -1.03 -7.89
C HIS A 394 6.66 -1.76 -7.27
N CYS A 395 6.70 -2.03 -5.96
CA CYS A 395 5.65 -2.82 -5.28
C CYS A 395 4.27 -2.16 -5.40
N GLN A 396 4.17 -0.85 -5.17
CA GLN A 396 2.89 -0.14 -5.26
C GLN A 396 2.41 0.01 -6.71
N GLN A 397 3.32 0.15 -7.68
CA GLN A 397 2.97 0.10 -9.09
C GLN A 397 2.30 -1.23 -9.44
N LYS A 398 2.89 -2.36 -9.02
CA LYS A 398 2.31 -3.70 -9.24
C LYS A 398 0.96 -3.89 -8.55
N ALA A 399 0.79 -3.27 -7.37
CA ALA A 399 -0.41 -3.42 -6.55
C ALA A 399 -1.57 -2.50 -6.97
N LEU A 400 -1.30 -1.26 -7.38
CA LEU A 400 -2.29 -0.21 -7.65
C LEU A 400 -2.42 0.13 -9.15
N SER A 401 -1.55 -0.44 -9.98
CA SER A 401 -1.52 -0.28 -11.43
C SER A 401 -1.03 -1.58 -12.08
N SER A 402 -0.15 -1.48 -13.08
CA SER A 402 0.49 -2.65 -13.68
C SER A 402 1.85 -2.31 -14.29
N LEU A 403 2.62 -3.34 -14.67
CA LEU A 403 3.87 -3.19 -15.41
C LEU A 403 3.68 -3.18 -16.94
N VAL A 404 2.44 -3.36 -17.43
CA VAL A 404 2.15 -3.39 -18.86
C VAL A 404 2.54 -2.08 -19.56
N PRO A 405 2.21 -0.88 -19.03
CA PRO A 405 2.64 0.38 -19.64
C PRO A 405 4.16 0.49 -19.77
N VAL A 406 4.90 0.15 -18.73
CA VAL A 406 6.38 0.19 -18.75
C VAL A 406 6.94 -0.73 -19.81
N LYS A 407 6.49 -1.99 -19.84
CA LYS A 407 6.93 -2.97 -20.85
C LYS A 407 6.64 -2.46 -22.25
N LYS A 408 5.44 -1.90 -22.48
CA LYS A 408 5.02 -1.37 -23.78
C LYS A 408 5.93 -0.25 -24.26
N ILE A 409 6.25 0.69 -23.38
CA ILE A 409 7.16 1.79 -23.71
C ILE A 409 8.55 1.25 -24.02
N LEU A 410 9.11 0.43 -23.12
CA LEU A 410 10.48 -0.07 -23.27
C LEU A 410 10.66 -0.94 -24.52
N THR A 411 9.65 -1.69 -24.93
CA THR A 411 9.73 -2.52 -26.15
C THR A 411 9.49 -1.74 -27.44
N ARG A 412 8.65 -0.69 -27.40
CA ARG A 412 8.34 0.12 -28.59
C ARG A 412 9.30 1.27 -28.83
N LEU A 413 9.76 1.94 -27.76
CA LEU A 413 10.70 3.03 -27.84
C LEU A 413 12.11 2.45 -27.86
N GLY A 414 12.75 2.43 -29.03
CA GLY A 414 14.11 1.95 -29.22
C GLY A 414 14.26 0.46 -29.49
N ASN A 415 13.19 -0.26 -29.85
CA ASN A 415 13.23 -1.64 -30.28
C ASN A 415 13.98 -2.58 -29.30
N ASN A 416 13.74 -2.45 -28.01
CA ASN A 416 14.38 -3.22 -26.94
C ASN A 416 13.69 -4.56 -26.69
N GLN A 417 14.44 -5.51 -26.11
CA GLN A 417 13.95 -6.83 -25.67
C GLN A 417 13.87 -6.92 -24.15
#